data_81dcbce3db92b5a2a80b8b6f6ae9a7a1
#
_entry.id   81dcbce3db92b5a2a80b8b6f6ae9a7a1
#
_cell.length_a   1.000
_cell.length_b   1.000
_cell.length_c   1.000
_cell.angle_alpha   90.00
_cell.angle_beta   90.00
_cell.angle_gamma   90.00
#
_symmetry.space_group_name_H-M   'P 1'
#
loop_
_entity.id
_entity.type
_entity.pdbx_description
1 polymer ?
#
loop_
_entity_poly.entity_id
_entity_poly.type
_entity_poly.pdbx_seq_one_letter_code
_entity_poly.pdbx_strand_id
1 'polypeptide(L)'
;MEEPGAITAAANLSGLTANEGIWGFFDPGKRFPRDPANLKLVANADTVLREDRTLAVQALKVEEITANVAGIEISGDGQAVVKNQRPDGTFDLRLSGLNGFFDSAIAAGMVPEQQAVIYRVMLNSFAKKGETEGEQVFTIGFKGGYIFVNGRPTLIPAPLLP
;
A
#
# COMPACT_ATOMS: atom_id res chain seq x y z
N MET A 1 -4.57 -20.68 -29.13
CA MET A 1 -5.42 -19.46 -29.28
C MET A 1 -5.60 -18.90 -27.87
N GLU A 2 -5.10 -17.68 -27.64
CA GLU A 2 -5.23 -17.05 -26.33
C GLU A 2 -6.66 -16.54 -26.14
N GLU A 3 -7.32 -16.91 -25.03
CA GLU A 3 -8.68 -16.44 -24.73
C GLU A 3 -8.59 -15.27 -23.75
N PRO A 4 -9.13 -14.10 -24.12
CA PRO A 4 -9.17 -12.95 -23.21
C PRO A 4 -10.18 -13.19 -22.08
N GLY A 5 -9.81 -12.78 -20.88
CA GLY A 5 -10.65 -12.84 -19.69
C GLY A 5 -10.51 -11.57 -18.86
N ALA A 6 -11.49 -11.30 -18.03
CA ALA A 6 -11.44 -10.23 -17.05
C ALA A 6 -11.79 -10.81 -15.66
N ILE A 7 -11.03 -10.40 -14.66
CA ILE A 7 -11.27 -10.76 -13.27
C ILE A 7 -11.53 -9.49 -12.50
N THR A 8 -12.68 -9.43 -11.82
CA THR A 8 -12.96 -8.38 -10.84
C THR A 8 -12.81 -8.95 -9.44
N ALA A 9 -12.02 -8.33 -8.62
CA ALA A 9 -11.87 -8.65 -7.22
C ALA A 9 -12.37 -7.48 -6.38
N ALA A 10 -13.24 -7.77 -5.42
CA ALA A 10 -13.70 -6.82 -4.43
C ALA A 10 -13.60 -7.45 -3.04
N ALA A 11 -12.96 -6.76 -2.12
CA ALA A 11 -12.86 -7.15 -0.73
C ALA A 11 -13.30 -5.98 0.15
N ASN A 12 -14.12 -6.27 1.14
CA ASN A 12 -14.49 -5.31 2.17
C ASN A 12 -14.43 -6.00 3.52
N LEU A 13 -13.42 -5.66 4.30
CA LEU A 13 -13.19 -6.15 5.64
C LEU A 13 -13.41 -4.99 6.61
N SER A 14 -14.32 -5.13 7.54
CA SER A 14 -14.63 -4.09 8.52
C SER A 14 -14.69 -4.65 9.92
N GLY A 15 -14.40 -3.78 10.89
CA GLY A 15 -14.49 -4.16 12.30
C GLY A 15 -13.42 -5.15 12.77
N LEU A 16 -12.27 -5.21 12.08
CA LEU A 16 -11.17 -6.08 12.48
C LEU A 16 -10.53 -5.56 13.76
N THR A 17 -10.59 -6.36 14.81
CA THR A 17 -9.97 -6.03 16.10
C THR A 17 -8.97 -7.11 16.50
N ALA A 18 -7.82 -6.70 16.99
CA ALA A 18 -6.92 -7.61 17.68
C ALA A 18 -7.41 -7.86 19.12
N ASN A 19 -7.29 -9.08 19.59
CA ASN A 19 -7.67 -9.40 20.96
C ASN A 19 -6.67 -8.80 21.97
N GLU A 20 -7.09 -8.68 23.25
CA GLU A 20 -6.27 -8.08 24.31
C GLU A 20 -4.94 -8.81 24.54
N GLY A 21 -4.83 -10.09 24.23
CA GLY A 21 -3.57 -10.83 24.33
C GLY A 21 -2.55 -10.36 23.30
N ILE A 22 -2.97 -10.15 22.05
CA ILE A 22 -2.12 -9.59 20.98
C ILE A 22 -1.71 -8.18 21.36
N TRP A 23 -2.67 -7.33 21.73
CA TRP A 23 -2.37 -5.97 22.14
C TRP A 23 -1.47 -5.89 23.38
N GLY A 24 -1.68 -6.77 24.36
CA GLY A 24 -0.84 -6.82 25.57
C GLY A 24 0.62 -7.15 25.28
N PHE A 25 0.88 -7.88 24.17
CA PHE A 25 2.22 -8.18 23.71
C PHE A 25 2.87 -6.99 22.99
N PHE A 26 2.16 -6.36 22.05
CA PHE A 26 2.70 -5.28 21.22
C PHE A 26 2.60 -3.89 21.85
N ASP A 27 1.54 -3.62 22.58
CA ASP A 27 1.26 -2.29 23.15
C ASP A 27 0.59 -2.39 24.51
N PRO A 28 1.31 -2.89 25.52
CA PRO A 28 0.78 -3.03 26.88
C PRO A 28 0.37 -1.67 27.50
N GLY A 29 0.99 -0.59 27.06
CA GLY A 29 0.73 0.77 27.52
C GLY A 29 -0.46 1.45 26.86
N LYS A 30 -1.18 0.80 25.95
CA LYS A 30 -2.34 1.35 25.21
C LYS A 30 -2.03 2.68 24.52
N ARG A 31 -0.90 2.74 23.81
CA ARG A 31 -0.41 3.94 23.11
C ARG A 31 -0.97 4.09 21.71
N PHE A 32 -1.33 2.95 21.07
CA PHE A 32 -1.97 2.97 19.75
C PHE A 32 -3.50 3.08 19.87
N PRO A 33 -4.14 3.73 18.88
CA PRO A 33 -5.59 3.68 18.73
C PRO A 33 -6.08 2.23 18.64
N ARG A 34 -7.15 1.92 19.35
CA ARG A 34 -7.78 0.59 19.41
C ARG A 34 -9.02 0.50 18.52
N ASP A 35 -9.21 1.48 17.64
CA ASP A 35 -10.33 1.50 16.70
C ASP A 35 -10.25 0.27 15.77
N PRO A 36 -11.39 -0.32 15.44
CA PRO A 36 -11.43 -1.43 14.50
C PRO A 36 -10.79 -1.06 13.17
N ALA A 37 -9.93 -1.93 12.67
CA ALA A 37 -9.35 -1.74 11.34
C ALA A 37 -10.37 -2.05 10.25
N ASN A 38 -10.32 -1.27 9.18
CA ASN A 38 -11.16 -1.45 8.01
C ASN A 38 -10.28 -1.49 6.77
N LEU A 39 -10.65 -2.30 5.81
CA LEU A 39 -9.99 -2.40 4.50
C LEU A 39 -11.06 -2.57 3.42
N LYS A 40 -11.01 -1.75 2.40
CA LYS A 40 -11.76 -1.91 1.16
C LYS A 40 -10.81 -1.94 -0.02
N LEU A 41 -11.00 -2.87 -0.93
CA LEU A 41 -10.25 -3.00 -2.16
C LEU A 41 -11.22 -3.32 -3.30
N VAL A 42 -11.13 -2.56 -4.39
CA VAL A 42 -11.78 -2.86 -5.67
C VAL A 42 -10.72 -2.83 -6.75
N ALA A 43 -10.55 -3.96 -7.43
CA ALA A 43 -9.55 -4.09 -8.49
C ALA A 43 -10.09 -4.93 -9.65
N ASN A 44 -9.67 -4.59 -10.86
CA ASN A 44 -9.95 -5.32 -12.09
C ASN A 44 -8.62 -5.74 -12.74
N ALA A 45 -8.58 -6.94 -13.26
CA ALA A 45 -7.44 -7.46 -14.00
C ALA A 45 -7.90 -8.00 -15.35
N ASP A 46 -7.26 -7.54 -16.42
CA ASP A 46 -7.36 -8.17 -17.72
C ASP A 46 -6.39 -9.34 -17.77
N THR A 47 -6.88 -10.50 -18.14
CA THR A 47 -6.12 -11.73 -18.14
C THR A 47 -6.21 -12.44 -19.48
N VAL A 48 -5.24 -13.27 -19.77
CA VAL A 48 -5.25 -14.18 -20.91
C VAL A 48 -4.93 -15.58 -20.44
N LEU A 49 -5.75 -16.54 -20.87
CA LEU A 49 -5.47 -17.96 -20.67
C LEU A 49 -4.49 -18.43 -21.77
N ARG A 50 -3.32 -18.83 -21.35
CA ARG A 50 -2.29 -19.36 -22.25
C ARG A 50 -2.59 -20.83 -22.63
N GLU A 51 -1.91 -21.33 -23.65
CA GLU A 51 -2.05 -22.70 -24.14
C GLU A 51 -1.67 -23.75 -23.09
N ASP A 52 -0.77 -23.42 -22.18
CA ASP A 52 -0.37 -24.25 -21.02
C ASP A 52 -1.37 -24.21 -19.86
N ARG A 53 -2.54 -23.55 -20.04
CA ARG A 53 -3.58 -23.31 -19.04
C ARG A 53 -3.16 -22.44 -17.87
N THR A 54 -2.11 -21.65 -18.00
CA THR A 54 -1.76 -20.61 -17.02
C THR A 54 -2.47 -19.30 -17.35
N LEU A 55 -2.90 -18.59 -16.31
CA LEU A 55 -3.44 -17.24 -16.45
C LEU A 55 -2.29 -16.22 -16.43
N ALA A 56 -2.25 -15.38 -17.44
CA ALA A 56 -1.34 -14.24 -17.50
C ALA A 56 -2.12 -12.94 -17.29
N VAL A 57 -1.66 -12.10 -16.40
CA VAL A 57 -2.20 -10.77 -16.20
C VAL A 57 -1.62 -9.84 -17.28
N GLN A 58 -2.49 -9.15 -18.01
CA GLN A 58 -2.10 -8.17 -19.05
C GLN A 58 -2.25 -6.73 -18.54
N ALA A 59 -3.26 -6.46 -17.73
CA ALA A 59 -3.45 -5.17 -17.09
C ALA A 59 -4.05 -5.35 -15.70
N LEU A 60 -3.73 -4.43 -14.82
CA LEU A 60 -4.29 -4.33 -13.48
C LEU A 60 -4.76 -2.90 -13.26
N LYS A 61 -6.00 -2.74 -12.82
CA LYS A 61 -6.56 -1.47 -12.40
C LYS A 61 -7.08 -1.63 -10.98
N VAL A 62 -6.51 -0.88 -10.05
CA VAL A 62 -7.06 -0.69 -8.71
C VAL A 62 -7.96 0.53 -8.78
N GLU A 63 -9.26 0.34 -8.67
CA GLU A 63 -10.22 1.44 -8.70
C GLU A 63 -10.28 2.17 -7.38
N GLU A 64 -10.16 1.42 -6.30
CA GLU A 64 -10.19 1.97 -4.95
C GLU A 64 -9.44 1.04 -3.99
N ILE A 65 -8.58 1.61 -3.20
CA ILE A 65 -8.11 1.02 -1.95
C ILE A 65 -8.32 2.03 -0.84
N THR A 66 -8.97 1.63 0.25
CA THR A 66 -9.05 2.41 1.48
C THR A 66 -8.77 1.51 2.66
N ALA A 67 -8.00 1.99 3.61
CA ALA A 67 -7.73 1.29 4.85
C ALA A 67 -7.61 2.28 6.01
N ASN A 68 -8.05 1.83 7.17
CA ASN A 68 -7.80 2.52 8.42
C ASN A 68 -7.28 1.49 9.42
N VAL A 69 -6.07 1.69 9.91
CA VAL A 69 -5.43 0.79 10.87
C VAL A 69 -4.48 1.55 11.78
N ALA A 70 -4.63 1.37 13.09
CA ALA A 70 -3.75 1.96 14.10
C ALA A 70 -3.58 3.49 13.97
N GLY A 71 -4.63 4.20 13.55
CA GLY A 71 -4.62 5.65 13.34
C GLY A 71 -4.00 6.12 12.03
N ILE A 72 -3.59 5.19 11.15
CA ILE A 72 -3.18 5.50 9.78
C ILE A 72 -4.39 5.32 8.87
N GLU A 73 -4.69 6.34 8.07
CA GLU A 73 -5.65 6.27 6.99
C GLU A 73 -4.91 6.16 5.66
N ILE A 74 -5.31 5.22 4.84
CA ILE A 74 -4.75 4.96 3.52
C ILE A 74 -5.87 5.05 2.49
N SER A 75 -5.65 5.77 1.41
CA SER A 75 -6.51 5.72 0.22
C SER A 75 -5.65 5.70 -1.03
N GLY A 76 -6.18 5.15 -2.11
CA GLY A 76 -5.43 5.12 -3.36
C GLY A 76 -6.17 4.46 -4.50
N ASP A 77 -5.59 4.63 -5.67
CA ASP A 77 -6.03 4.07 -6.94
C ASP A 77 -4.85 3.99 -7.90
N GLY A 78 -5.02 3.33 -9.03
CA GLY A 78 -3.96 3.27 -10.03
C GLY A 78 -4.15 2.17 -11.04
N GLN A 79 -3.25 2.15 -12.01
CA GLN A 79 -3.28 1.14 -13.05
C GLN A 79 -1.89 0.83 -13.59
N ALA A 80 -1.71 -0.38 -14.04
CA ALA A 80 -0.52 -0.82 -14.74
C ALA A 80 -0.87 -1.83 -15.84
N VAL A 81 -0.14 -1.80 -16.94
CA VAL A 81 -0.14 -2.87 -17.94
C VAL A 81 1.06 -3.77 -17.71
N VAL A 82 0.97 -5.03 -18.09
CA VAL A 82 2.08 -5.98 -17.95
C VAL A 82 2.78 -6.14 -19.28
N LYS A 83 4.07 -5.80 -19.29
CA LYS A 83 4.95 -5.95 -20.47
C LYS A 83 6.14 -6.82 -20.09
N ASN A 84 6.32 -7.93 -20.82
CA ASN A 84 7.40 -8.87 -20.53
C ASN A 84 7.44 -9.31 -19.07
N GLN A 85 6.28 -9.71 -18.52
CA GLN A 85 6.07 -10.12 -17.12
C GLN A 85 6.38 -9.02 -16.09
N ARG A 86 6.48 -7.76 -16.48
CA ARG A 86 6.74 -6.65 -15.57
C ARG A 86 5.65 -5.60 -15.66
N PRO A 87 5.21 -5.04 -14.54
CA PRO A 87 4.26 -3.94 -14.56
C PRO A 87 4.88 -2.67 -15.16
N ASP A 88 4.06 -1.91 -15.86
CA ASP A 88 4.35 -0.58 -16.39
C ASP A 88 3.12 0.30 -16.13
N GLY A 89 3.22 1.23 -15.20
CA GLY A 89 2.10 2.06 -14.78
C GLY A 89 2.35 2.77 -13.45
N THR A 90 1.29 3.33 -12.88
CA THR A 90 1.37 4.11 -11.65
C THR A 90 0.20 3.83 -10.70
N PHE A 91 0.48 3.92 -9.41
CA PHE A 91 -0.51 3.85 -8.31
C PHE A 91 -0.28 5.04 -7.38
N ASP A 92 -1.32 5.79 -7.12
CA ASP A 92 -1.30 6.90 -6.17
C ASP A 92 -1.84 6.44 -4.82
N LEU A 93 -1.04 6.67 -3.77
CA LEU A 93 -1.39 6.39 -2.39
C LEU A 93 -1.37 7.68 -1.59
N ARG A 94 -2.42 7.92 -0.82
CA ARG A 94 -2.55 9.00 0.15
C ARG A 94 -2.56 8.41 1.55
N LEU A 95 -1.70 8.92 2.41
CA LEU A 95 -1.57 8.46 3.78
C LEU A 95 -1.72 9.62 4.74
N SER A 96 -2.55 9.45 5.76
CA SER A 96 -2.71 10.38 6.89
C SER A 96 -2.42 9.66 8.20
N GLY A 97 -2.10 10.41 9.26
CA GLY A 97 -1.89 9.85 10.59
C GLY A 97 -0.49 9.29 10.87
N LEU A 98 0.45 9.31 9.91
CA LEU A 98 1.79 8.74 10.07
C LEU A 98 2.57 9.34 11.25
N ASN A 99 2.45 10.64 11.51
CA ASN A 99 3.14 11.26 12.64
C ASN A 99 2.63 10.71 13.97
N GLY A 100 1.32 10.64 14.14
CA GLY A 100 0.69 10.05 15.35
C GLY A 100 1.04 8.57 15.54
N PHE A 101 1.14 7.82 14.45
CA PHE A 101 1.61 6.43 14.49
C PHE A 101 3.04 6.34 15.03
N PHE A 102 3.97 7.14 14.53
CA PHE A 102 5.35 7.16 15.03
C PHE A 102 5.43 7.61 16.50
N ASP A 103 4.63 8.60 16.92
CA ASP A 103 4.58 9.02 18.31
C ASP A 103 4.11 7.87 19.22
N SER A 104 3.09 7.15 18.80
CA SER A 104 2.59 5.96 19.50
C SER A 104 3.63 4.83 19.54
N ALA A 105 4.35 4.59 18.45
CA ALA A 105 5.38 3.55 18.37
C ALA A 105 6.59 3.86 19.28
N ILE A 106 6.99 5.13 19.38
CA ILE A 106 8.03 5.58 20.31
C ILE A 106 7.54 5.38 21.75
N ALA A 107 6.34 5.85 22.06
CA ALA A 107 5.77 5.75 23.41
C ALA A 107 5.54 4.29 23.86
N ALA A 108 5.29 3.38 22.91
CA ALA A 108 5.19 1.95 23.16
C ALA A 108 6.56 1.23 23.28
N GLY A 109 7.66 1.95 23.01
CA GLY A 109 9.01 1.37 23.00
C GLY A 109 9.33 0.46 21.81
N MET A 110 8.48 0.47 20.76
CA MET A 110 8.67 -0.36 19.58
C MET A 110 9.75 0.19 18.64
N VAL A 111 9.91 1.51 18.61
CA VAL A 111 10.89 2.21 17.78
C VAL A 111 11.64 3.21 18.65
N PRO A 112 12.99 3.19 18.65
CA PRO A 112 13.78 4.23 19.29
C PRO A 112 13.51 5.60 18.65
N GLU A 113 13.45 6.66 19.45
CA GLU A 113 13.15 8.01 18.99
C GLU A 113 14.07 8.46 17.84
N GLN A 114 15.36 8.18 17.93
CA GLN A 114 16.33 8.50 16.89
C GLN A 114 16.01 7.82 15.55
N GLN A 115 15.58 6.57 15.58
CA GLN A 115 15.18 5.84 14.36
C GLN A 115 13.88 6.39 13.79
N ALA A 116 12.92 6.73 14.63
CA ALA A 116 11.67 7.33 14.19
C ALA A 116 11.89 8.67 13.48
N VAL A 117 12.82 9.50 13.95
CA VAL A 117 13.22 10.74 13.26
C VAL A 117 13.78 10.44 11.88
N ILE A 118 14.66 9.45 11.75
CA ILE A 118 15.23 9.05 10.45
C ILE A 118 14.11 8.58 9.50
N TYR A 119 13.18 7.74 9.96
CA TYR A 119 12.07 7.26 9.15
C TYR A 119 11.14 8.38 8.71
N ARG A 120 10.82 9.34 9.59
CA ARG A 120 10.03 10.53 9.24
C ARG A 120 10.72 11.38 8.18
N VAL A 121 12.00 11.65 8.33
CA VAL A 121 12.78 12.43 7.36
C VAL A 121 12.82 11.71 6.01
N MET A 122 13.04 10.40 6.01
CA MET A 122 13.07 9.59 4.81
C MET A 122 11.72 9.60 4.10
N LEU A 123 10.63 9.32 4.82
CA LEU A 123 9.28 9.35 4.25
C LEU A 123 8.93 10.74 3.70
N ASN A 124 9.18 11.80 4.48
CA ASN A 124 8.92 13.18 4.03
C ASN A 124 9.76 13.57 2.81
N SER A 125 10.97 13.02 2.66
CA SER A 125 11.82 13.31 1.49
C SER A 125 11.26 12.71 0.19
N PHE A 126 10.50 11.62 0.28
CA PHE A 126 9.84 10.99 -0.86
C PHE A 126 8.40 11.47 -1.05
N ALA A 127 7.70 11.81 0.03
CA ALA A 127 6.31 12.24 -0.01
C ALA A 127 6.13 13.57 -0.74
N LYS A 128 4.98 13.72 -1.41
CA LYS A 128 4.44 15.02 -1.78
C LYS A 128 3.40 15.41 -0.73
N LYS A 129 3.25 16.70 -0.51
CA LYS A 129 2.20 17.22 0.36
C LYS A 129 0.83 16.96 -0.29
N GLY A 130 -0.10 16.39 0.47
CA GLY A 130 -1.48 16.18 0.03
C GLY A 130 -2.34 17.44 0.12
N GLU A 131 -3.61 17.28 -0.09
CA GLU A 131 -4.60 18.36 -0.07
C GLU A 131 -4.99 18.76 1.35
N THR A 132 -4.95 17.80 2.27
CA THR A 132 -5.27 18.01 3.68
C THR A 132 -4.02 18.11 4.54
N GLU A 133 -4.14 18.77 5.70
CA GLU A 133 -3.02 18.88 6.64
C GLU A 133 -2.61 17.51 7.17
N GLY A 134 -1.31 17.21 7.10
CA GLY A 134 -0.76 15.91 7.53
C GLY A 134 -0.88 14.78 6.53
N GLU A 135 -1.53 15.01 5.39
CA GLU A 135 -1.62 14.04 4.30
C GLU A 135 -0.31 14.01 3.50
N GLN A 136 0.13 12.79 3.22
CA GLN A 136 1.31 12.52 2.38
C GLN A 136 0.88 11.72 1.15
N VAL A 137 1.35 12.12 -0.02
CA VAL A 137 1.03 11.48 -1.29
C VAL A 137 2.27 10.80 -1.86
N PHE A 138 2.11 9.54 -2.22
CA PHE A 138 3.13 8.71 -2.86
C PHE A 138 2.60 8.17 -4.18
N THR A 139 3.22 8.56 -5.28
CA THR A 139 2.99 7.93 -6.58
C THR A 139 4.01 6.84 -6.77
N ILE A 140 3.56 5.59 -6.71
CA ILE A 140 4.40 4.41 -6.97
C ILE A 140 4.35 4.12 -8.47
N GLY A 141 5.45 4.30 -9.14
CA GLY A 141 5.58 4.04 -10.57
C GLY A 141 6.36 2.75 -10.84
N PHE A 142 5.96 2.05 -11.88
CA PHE A 142 6.68 0.91 -12.42
C PHE A 142 7.06 1.23 -13.87
N LYS A 143 8.34 1.22 -14.18
CA LYS A 143 8.84 1.54 -15.51
C LYS A 143 10.18 0.89 -15.75
N GLY A 144 10.36 0.28 -16.94
CA GLY A 144 11.65 -0.31 -17.34
C GLY A 144 12.14 -1.40 -16.37
N GLY A 145 11.25 -2.05 -15.63
CA GLY A 145 11.60 -3.09 -14.67
C GLY A 145 12.05 -2.59 -13.30
N TYR A 146 11.86 -1.32 -12.99
CA TYR A 146 12.20 -0.71 -11.70
C TYR A 146 11.01 0.00 -11.06
N ILE A 147 11.08 0.17 -9.73
CA ILE A 147 10.12 0.92 -8.94
C ILE A 147 10.60 2.37 -8.81
N PHE A 148 9.66 3.30 -8.97
CA PHE A 148 9.84 4.73 -8.76
C PHE A 148 8.90 5.20 -7.67
N VAL A 149 9.33 6.18 -6.87
CA VAL A 149 8.48 6.86 -5.89
C VAL A 149 8.49 8.35 -6.21
N ASN A 150 7.31 8.90 -6.51
CA ASN A 150 7.15 10.29 -6.93
C ASN A 150 8.11 10.70 -8.07
N GLY A 151 8.31 9.78 -9.03
CA GLY A 151 9.19 9.96 -10.18
C GLY A 151 10.68 9.78 -9.90
N ARG A 152 11.08 9.47 -8.68
CA ARG A 152 12.47 9.20 -8.30
C ARG A 152 12.75 7.69 -8.33
N PRO A 153 13.81 7.22 -8.97
CA PRO A 153 14.16 5.81 -8.99
C PRO A 153 14.59 5.32 -7.60
N THR A 154 14.10 4.16 -7.19
CA THR A 154 14.47 3.54 -5.91
C THR A 154 15.59 2.51 -6.07
N LEU A 155 15.97 2.15 -7.29
CA LEU A 155 16.86 1.04 -7.62
C LEU A 155 16.32 -0.35 -7.22
N ILE A 156 15.07 -0.42 -6.78
CA ILE A 156 14.39 -1.68 -6.46
C ILE A 156 13.79 -2.24 -7.75
N PRO A 157 14.07 -3.50 -8.10
CA PRO A 157 13.47 -4.12 -9.27
C PRO A 157 11.96 -4.30 -9.08
N ALA A 158 11.21 -4.07 -10.15
CA ALA A 158 9.79 -4.37 -10.17
C ALA A 158 9.56 -5.89 -10.09
N PRO A 159 8.47 -6.35 -9.45
CA PRO A 159 8.15 -7.76 -9.36
C PRO A 159 7.92 -8.35 -10.76
N LEU A 160 8.23 -9.65 -10.92
CA LEU A 160 7.79 -10.42 -12.06
C LEU A 160 6.38 -10.94 -11.82
N LEU A 161 5.50 -10.72 -12.79
CA LEU A 161 4.12 -11.18 -12.74
C LEU A 161 3.97 -12.46 -13.60
N PRO A 162 3.08 -13.37 -13.24
CA PRO A 162 2.83 -14.59 -13.98
C PRO A 162 2.25 -14.34 -15.38
#